data_9c50fb242a059eb383e050726b26beef
#
_entry.id   9c50fb242a059eb383e050726b26beef
#
_cell.length_a   1.000
_cell.length_b   1.000
_cell.length_c   1.000
_cell.angle_alpha   90.00
_cell.angle_beta   90.00
_cell.angle_gamma   90.00
#
_symmetry.space_group_name_H-M   'P 1'
#
loop_
_entity.id
_entity.type
_entity.pdbx_description
1 polymer ?
#
loop_
_entity_poly.entity_id
_entity_poly.type
_entity_poly.pdbx_seq_one_letter_code
_entity_poly.pdbx_strand_id
1 'polypeptide(L)'
;MYFDTHAHYDDKAFDEDRDSLLAALPEAGVTLVIDPGCDVKSSRAAIELAARYEHVYAAVGIHPEELGDFTEENLNEIAHLARDGKCVAIGEIGLDYYWDDTYKAEQKELFRRQIELALELSKPIIVHDREAHGDSLELVSRYPE
;
A
#
# COMPACT_ATOMS: atom_id res chain seq x y z
N MET A 1 -23.77 -0.84 3.04
CA MET A 1 -22.56 -0.02 3.30
C MET A 1 -21.36 -0.95 3.31
N TYR A 2 -20.38 -0.68 2.47
CA TYR A 2 -19.14 -1.44 2.35
C TYR A 2 -17.96 -0.49 2.55
N PHE A 3 -16.89 -1.02 3.14
CA PHE A 3 -15.58 -0.41 3.19
C PHE A 3 -14.63 -1.31 2.39
N ASP A 4 -14.14 -0.82 1.26
CA ASP A 4 -13.14 -1.50 0.45
C ASP A 4 -11.76 -1.07 0.90
N THR A 5 -11.04 -1.98 1.56
CA THR A 5 -9.73 -1.68 2.14
C THR A 5 -8.57 -1.89 1.18
N HIS A 6 -8.83 -2.35 -0.06
CA HIS A 6 -7.79 -2.66 -1.02
C HIS A 6 -8.31 -2.64 -2.45
N ALA A 7 -8.25 -1.49 -3.11
CA ALA A 7 -8.68 -1.34 -4.48
C ALA A 7 -7.78 -0.33 -5.22
N HIS A 8 -7.14 -0.80 -6.30
CA HIS A 8 -6.20 -0.03 -7.10
C HIS A 8 -6.92 0.82 -8.16
N TYR A 9 -7.60 1.87 -7.73
CA TYR A 9 -8.24 2.82 -8.65
C TYR A 9 -7.25 3.74 -9.37
N ASP A 10 -5.99 3.78 -8.93
CA ASP A 10 -4.88 4.43 -9.63
C ASP A 10 -4.46 3.70 -10.91
N ASP A 11 -4.81 2.41 -11.07
CA ASP A 11 -4.44 1.60 -12.23
C ASP A 11 -4.98 2.16 -13.54
N LYS A 12 -4.19 2.00 -14.60
CA LYS A 12 -4.50 2.46 -15.97
C LYS A 12 -5.79 1.87 -16.53
N ALA A 13 -6.23 0.72 -16.04
CA ALA A 13 -7.50 0.12 -16.44
C ALA A 13 -8.69 1.05 -16.19
N PHE A 14 -8.57 1.99 -15.25
CA PHE A 14 -9.60 2.97 -14.89
C PHE A 14 -9.42 4.34 -15.54
N ASP A 15 -8.41 4.57 -16.39
CA ASP A 15 -8.11 5.91 -16.95
C ASP A 15 -9.31 6.57 -17.66
N GLU A 16 -10.16 5.78 -18.32
CA GLU A 16 -11.30 6.29 -19.09
C GLU A 16 -12.49 6.69 -18.20
N ASP A 17 -12.70 6.01 -17.08
CA ASP A 17 -13.93 6.14 -16.27
C ASP A 17 -13.71 6.33 -14.76
N ARG A 18 -12.44 6.39 -14.31
CA ARG A 18 -12.06 6.53 -12.89
C ARG A 18 -12.88 7.56 -12.14
N ASP A 19 -13.00 8.76 -12.69
CA ASP A 19 -13.67 9.87 -12.01
C ASP A 19 -15.18 9.61 -11.86
N SER A 20 -15.82 9.09 -12.90
CA SER A 20 -17.25 8.75 -12.85
C SER A 20 -17.51 7.56 -11.94
N LEU A 21 -16.64 6.56 -11.95
CA LEU A 21 -16.72 5.39 -11.09
C LEU A 21 -16.58 5.77 -9.62
N LEU A 22 -15.52 6.49 -9.25
CA LEU A 22 -15.28 6.91 -7.87
C LEU A 22 -16.42 7.80 -7.35
N ALA A 23 -16.94 8.72 -8.17
CA ALA A 23 -18.06 9.56 -7.78
C ALA A 23 -19.35 8.76 -7.50
N ALA A 24 -19.55 7.62 -8.18
CA ALA A 24 -20.74 6.78 -8.04
C ALA A 24 -20.66 5.78 -6.87
N LEU A 25 -19.48 5.49 -6.31
CA LEU A 25 -19.27 4.48 -5.27
C LEU A 25 -20.16 4.67 -4.02
N PRO A 26 -20.29 5.90 -3.45
CA PRO A 26 -21.13 6.08 -2.26
C PRO A 26 -22.60 5.74 -2.50
N GLU A 27 -23.16 6.08 -3.65
CA GLU A 27 -24.54 5.74 -4.03
C GLU A 27 -24.71 4.24 -4.26
N ALA A 28 -23.66 3.54 -4.75
CA ALA A 28 -23.63 2.10 -4.87
C ALA A 28 -23.41 1.36 -3.52
N GLY A 29 -23.21 2.12 -2.44
CA GLY A 29 -23.06 1.58 -1.09
C GLY A 29 -21.62 1.31 -0.66
N VAL A 30 -20.62 1.63 -1.48
CA VAL A 30 -19.18 1.63 -1.12
C VAL A 30 -18.84 3.01 -0.61
N THR A 31 -18.80 3.16 0.71
CA THR A 31 -18.71 4.48 1.36
C THR A 31 -17.31 4.89 1.76
N LEU A 32 -16.38 3.96 1.80
CA LEU A 32 -14.96 4.20 2.04
C LEU A 32 -14.13 3.28 1.17
N VAL A 33 -13.01 3.78 0.66
CA VAL A 33 -12.02 3.05 -0.14
C VAL A 33 -10.62 3.38 0.33
N ILE A 34 -9.73 2.39 0.38
CA ILE A 34 -8.28 2.61 0.46
C ILE A 34 -7.66 2.16 -0.87
N ASP A 35 -6.92 3.07 -1.50
CA ASP A 35 -6.13 2.85 -2.70
C ASP A 35 -4.65 2.67 -2.28
N PRO A 36 -4.08 1.44 -2.34
CA PRO A 36 -2.70 1.20 -1.93
C PRO A 36 -1.73 1.37 -3.11
N GLY A 37 -0.68 2.16 -2.88
CA GLY A 37 0.46 2.24 -3.80
C GLY A 37 1.35 1.01 -3.72
N CYS A 38 2.06 0.72 -4.82
CA CYS A 38 3.01 -0.38 -4.93
C CYS A 38 4.47 0.10 -5.07
N ASP A 39 4.66 1.37 -5.41
CA ASP A 39 5.93 2.06 -5.56
C ASP A 39 5.75 3.55 -5.20
N VAL A 40 6.81 4.35 -5.30
CA VAL A 40 6.74 5.79 -5.02
C VAL A 40 5.76 6.50 -5.95
N LYS A 41 5.72 6.09 -7.22
CA LYS A 41 4.89 6.74 -8.25
C LYS A 41 3.40 6.48 -7.97
N SER A 42 3.01 5.23 -7.79
CA SER A 42 1.62 4.84 -7.48
C SER A 42 1.20 5.33 -6.09
N SER A 43 2.11 5.36 -5.11
CA SER A 43 1.85 5.95 -3.79
C SER A 43 1.51 7.44 -3.89
N ARG A 44 2.22 8.22 -4.74
CA ARG A 44 1.85 9.61 -5.01
C ARG A 44 0.48 9.72 -5.70
N ALA A 45 0.24 8.88 -6.70
CA ALA A 45 -1.04 8.86 -7.40
C ALA A 45 -2.21 8.54 -6.46
N ALA A 46 -2.04 7.58 -5.54
CA ALA A 46 -3.03 7.25 -4.52
C ALA A 46 -3.33 8.44 -3.59
N ILE A 47 -2.31 9.17 -3.13
CA ILE A 47 -2.49 10.40 -2.32
C ILE A 47 -3.22 11.48 -3.13
N GLU A 48 -2.83 11.73 -4.39
CA GLU A 48 -3.49 12.70 -5.25
C GLU A 48 -4.96 12.34 -5.51
N LEU A 49 -5.24 11.05 -5.69
CA LEU A 49 -6.60 10.55 -5.87
C LEU A 49 -7.42 10.74 -4.60
N ALA A 50 -6.86 10.37 -3.44
CA ALA A 50 -7.51 10.54 -2.14
C ALA A 50 -7.81 12.02 -1.81
N ALA A 51 -6.98 12.95 -2.26
CA ALA A 51 -7.21 14.38 -2.07
C ALA A 51 -8.43 14.91 -2.85
N ARG A 52 -8.85 14.22 -3.92
CA ARG A 52 -9.97 14.63 -4.79
C ARG A 52 -11.34 14.15 -4.30
N TYR A 53 -11.37 13.08 -3.48
CA TYR A 53 -12.61 12.44 -3.04
C TYR A 53 -12.63 12.26 -1.53
N GLU A 54 -13.72 12.68 -0.88
CA GLU A 54 -13.85 12.59 0.58
C GLU A 54 -13.78 11.16 1.11
N HIS A 55 -14.38 10.22 0.38
CA HIS A 55 -14.48 8.79 0.73
C HIS A 55 -13.29 7.93 0.30
N VAL A 56 -12.29 8.52 -0.37
CA VAL A 56 -11.08 7.82 -0.79
C VAL A 56 -9.92 8.18 0.13
N TYR A 57 -9.19 7.18 0.55
CA TYR A 57 -7.97 7.24 1.34
C TYR A 57 -6.85 6.52 0.60
N ALA A 58 -5.62 6.73 1.02
CA ALA A 58 -4.45 6.08 0.44
C ALA A 58 -3.71 5.22 1.47
N ALA A 59 -3.05 4.19 0.99
CA ALA A 59 -1.90 3.59 1.65
C ALA A 59 -0.67 3.77 0.77
N VAL A 60 0.51 3.88 1.36
CA VAL A 60 1.76 4.12 0.64
C VAL A 60 2.80 3.08 1.02
N GLY A 61 3.53 2.56 0.04
CA GLY A 61 4.52 1.52 0.28
C GLY A 61 5.25 1.10 -0.99
N ILE A 62 6.20 0.19 -0.82
CA ILE A 62 6.94 -0.47 -1.90
C ILE A 62 6.61 -1.95 -1.83
N HIS A 63 5.97 -2.45 -2.89
CA HIS A 63 5.56 -3.84 -3.04
C HIS A 63 6.78 -4.77 -3.17
N PRO A 64 6.73 -6.03 -2.71
CA PRO A 64 7.85 -6.97 -2.83
C PRO A 64 8.31 -7.25 -4.26
N GLU A 65 7.47 -7.07 -5.27
CA GLU A 65 7.86 -7.19 -6.68
C GLU A 65 8.62 -5.96 -7.20
N GLU A 66 8.59 -4.83 -6.48
CA GLU A 66 9.25 -3.57 -6.85
C GLU A 66 10.58 -3.37 -6.10
N LEU A 67 11.38 -4.46 -5.93
CA LEU A 67 12.68 -4.40 -5.26
C LEU A 67 13.67 -3.43 -5.92
N GLY A 68 13.50 -3.12 -7.20
CA GLY A 68 14.28 -2.09 -7.89
C GLY A 68 14.12 -0.70 -7.26
N ASP A 69 13.00 -0.46 -6.59
CA ASP A 69 12.70 0.77 -5.86
C ASP A 69 13.15 0.75 -4.39
N PHE A 70 13.73 -0.34 -3.92
CA PHE A 70 14.28 -0.44 -2.57
C PHE A 70 15.57 0.38 -2.43
N THR A 71 15.43 1.68 -2.28
CA THR A 71 16.51 2.64 -2.02
C THR A 71 16.18 3.49 -0.80
N GLU A 72 17.20 4.05 -0.14
CA GLU A 72 16.99 4.98 0.99
C GLU A 72 16.21 6.23 0.55
N GLU A 73 16.43 6.72 -0.66
CA GLU A 73 15.71 7.87 -1.20
C GLU A 73 14.20 7.56 -1.33
N ASN A 74 13.85 6.42 -1.91
CA ASN A 74 12.46 6.01 -2.09
C ASN A 74 11.78 5.70 -0.75
N LEU A 75 12.47 5.06 0.21
CA LEU A 75 11.93 4.86 1.57
C LEU A 75 11.67 6.19 2.29
N ASN A 76 12.55 7.18 2.13
CA ASN A 76 12.34 8.50 2.68
C ASN A 76 11.14 9.21 2.02
N GLU A 77 10.95 9.02 0.73
CA GLU A 77 9.78 9.57 0.04
C GLU A 77 8.47 8.89 0.50
N ILE A 78 8.46 7.56 0.64
CA ILE A 78 7.32 6.83 1.24
C ILE A 78 7.04 7.36 2.65
N ALA A 79 8.07 7.55 3.48
CA ALA A 79 7.91 8.12 4.82
C ALA A 79 7.37 9.56 4.81
N HIS A 80 7.70 10.35 3.79
CA HIS A 80 7.12 11.68 3.59
C HIS A 80 5.64 11.60 3.21
N LEU A 81 5.30 10.81 2.19
CA LEU A 81 3.92 10.61 1.73
C LEU A 81 3.03 10.03 2.83
N ALA A 82 3.58 9.14 3.66
CA ALA A 82 2.87 8.52 4.77
C ALA A 82 2.39 9.52 5.84
N ARG A 83 2.92 10.75 5.87
CA ARG A 83 2.48 11.81 6.79
C ARG A 83 1.30 12.63 6.27
N ASP A 84 0.88 12.41 5.03
CA ASP A 84 -0.33 13.05 4.50
C ASP A 84 -1.56 12.65 5.31
N GLY A 85 -2.48 13.59 5.51
CA GLY A 85 -3.72 13.35 6.27
C GLY A 85 -4.68 12.34 5.63
N LYS A 86 -4.55 12.07 4.33
CA LYS A 86 -5.33 11.07 3.61
C LYS A 86 -4.64 9.69 3.57
N CYS A 87 -3.38 9.59 3.97
CA CYS A 87 -2.69 8.31 4.11
C CYS A 87 -3.07 7.65 5.43
N VAL A 88 -3.71 6.49 5.36
CA VAL A 88 -4.24 5.78 6.55
C VAL A 88 -3.48 4.51 6.91
N ALA A 89 -2.60 4.00 6.03
CA ALA A 89 -1.82 2.80 6.26
C ALA A 89 -0.48 2.84 5.52
N ILE A 90 0.47 1.99 5.93
CA ILE A 90 1.65 1.63 5.13
C ILE A 90 1.32 0.36 4.34
N GLY A 91 1.37 0.45 3.02
CA GLY A 91 0.99 -0.63 2.12
C GLY A 91 0.85 -0.15 0.65
N GLU A 92 0.89 -1.07 -0.29
CA GLU A 92 0.96 -2.52 -0.12
C GLU A 92 2.41 -2.97 0.08
N ILE A 93 2.68 -3.72 1.16
CA ILE A 93 4.00 -4.20 1.54
C ILE A 93 3.93 -5.69 1.87
N GLY A 94 5.03 -6.43 1.81
CA GLY A 94 4.98 -7.84 2.18
C GLY A 94 5.97 -8.70 1.43
N LEU A 95 5.54 -9.94 1.11
CA LEU A 95 6.38 -10.96 0.48
C LEU A 95 5.65 -11.63 -0.69
N ASP A 96 6.36 -11.81 -1.81
CA ASP A 96 5.91 -12.56 -2.98
C ASP A 96 7.00 -13.52 -3.44
N TYR A 97 6.76 -14.84 -3.32
CA TYR A 97 7.69 -15.88 -3.76
C TYR A 97 7.19 -16.63 -5.00
N TYR A 98 6.07 -16.18 -5.56
CA TYR A 98 5.46 -16.85 -6.70
C TYR A 98 6.23 -16.63 -8.00
N TRP A 99 6.66 -15.40 -8.27
CA TRP A 99 7.33 -15.07 -9.51
C TRP A 99 8.83 -15.33 -9.46
N ASP A 100 9.47 -14.94 -8.35
CA ASP A 100 10.91 -15.14 -8.14
C ASP A 100 11.20 -15.27 -6.64
N ASP A 101 11.75 -16.40 -6.24
CA ASP A 101 12.12 -16.65 -4.85
C ASP A 101 13.60 -16.41 -4.55
N THR A 102 14.35 -15.88 -5.51
CA THR A 102 15.79 -15.60 -5.38
C THR A 102 16.07 -14.51 -4.35
N TYR A 103 15.20 -13.51 -4.28
CA TYR A 103 15.38 -12.27 -3.49
C TYR A 103 14.61 -12.26 -2.18
N LYS A 104 14.40 -13.44 -1.56
CA LYS A 104 13.67 -13.55 -0.29
C LYS A 104 14.26 -12.69 0.83
N ALA A 105 15.58 -12.60 0.92
CA ALA A 105 16.25 -11.83 1.95
C ALA A 105 16.02 -10.33 1.79
N GLU A 106 16.10 -9.83 0.56
CA GLU A 106 15.85 -8.44 0.22
C GLU A 106 14.38 -8.07 0.43
N GLN A 107 13.45 -8.94 0.02
CA GLN A 107 12.01 -8.74 0.27
C GLN A 107 11.71 -8.66 1.78
N LYS A 108 12.28 -9.56 2.59
CA LYS A 108 12.12 -9.55 4.05
C LYS A 108 12.68 -8.27 4.67
N GLU A 109 13.83 -7.79 4.20
CA GLU A 109 14.43 -6.55 4.69
C GLU A 109 13.58 -5.34 4.32
N LEU A 110 13.09 -5.25 3.08
CA LEU A 110 12.18 -4.21 2.64
C LEU A 110 10.90 -4.21 3.48
N PHE A 111 10.29 -5.39 3.69
CA PHE A 111 9.08 -5.54 4.49
C PHE A 111 9.32 -5.10 5.94
N ARG A 112 10.43 -5.54 6.55
CA ARG A 112 10.83 -5.15 7.91
C ARG A 112 10.95 -3.63 8.05
N ARG A 113 11.64 -2.98 7.13
CA ARG A 113 11.85 -1.51 7.14
C ARG A 113 10.52 -0.76 7.09
N GLN A 114 9.58 -1.25 6.32
CA GLN A 114 8.26 -0.63 6.18
C GLN A 114 7.33 -0.91 7.36
N ILE A 115 7.43 -2.08 8.01
CA ILE A 115 6.75 -2.32 9.29
C ILE A 115 7.26 -1.34 10.35
N GLU A 116 8.58 -1.14 10.43
CA GLU A 116 9.17 -0.19 11.39
C GLU A 116 8.71 1.25 11.13
N LEU A 117 8.59 1.65 9.87
CA LEU A 117 7.99 2.95 9.51
C LEU A 117 6.53 3.05 9.97
N ALA A 118 5.74 2.00 9.77
CA ALA A 118 4.34 1.96 10.21
C ALA A 118 4.22 2.14 11.73
N LEU A 119 5.08 1.46 12.49
CA LEU A 119 5.15 1.61 13.95
C LEU A 119 5.55 3.02 14.37
N GLU A 120 6.59 3.61 13.74
CA GLU A 120 7.00 4.99 14.01
C GLU A 120 5.84 5.98 13.82
N LEU A 121 5.04 5.77 12.77
CA LEU A 121 3.92 6.64 12.43
C LEU A 121 2.60 6.24 13.09
N SER A 122 2.57 5.17 13.88
CA SER A 122 1.36 4.59 14.48
C SER A 122 0.26 4.33 13.44
N LYS A 123 0.65 3.73 12.32
CA LYS A 123 -0.26 3.37 11.22
C LYS A 123 -0.37 1.84 11.09
N PRO A 124 -1.53 1.31 10.70
CA PRO A 124 -1.65 -0.09 10.31
C PRO A 124 -0.89 -0.39 9.03
N ILE A 125 -0.70 -1.68 8.74
CA ILE A 125 -0.10 -2.15 7.49
C ILE A 125 -1.13 -2.87 6.63
N ILE A 126 -0.97 -2.81 5.30
CA ILE A 126 -1.67 -3.64 4.31
C ILE A 126 -0.64 -4.60 3.74
N VAL A 127 -0.87 -5.90 3.95
CA VAL A 127 0.13 -6.94 3.67
C VAL A 127 -0.22 -7.72 2.40
N HIS A 128 0.71 -7.71 1.46
CA HIS A 128 0.77 -8.65 0.34
C HIS A 128 1.43 -9.94 0.80
N ASP A 129 0.80 -11.08 0.54
CA ASP A 129 1.32 -12.39 0.88
C ASP A 129 1.00 -13.41 -0.20
N ARG A 130 1.99 -13.75 -1.01
CA ARG A 130 1.84 -14.74 -2.08
C ARG A 130 2.95 -15.78 -2.02
N GLU A 131 2.57 -17.05 -1.78
CA GLU A 131 3.50 -18.17 -1.62
C GLU A 131 4.55 -17.97 -0.51
N ALA A 132 4.26 -17.09 0.48
CA ALA A 132 5.20 -16.66 1.51
C ALA A 132 4.63 -16.70 2.94
N HIS A 133 3.49 -17.35 3.17
CA HIS A 133 2.69 -17.30 4.42
C HIS A 133 3.49 -17.51 5.70
N GLY A 134 4.41 -18.51 5.71
CA GLY A 134 5.22 -18.82 6.89
C GLY A 134 6.14 -17.66 7.26
N ASP A 135 6.84 -17.11 6.29
CA ASP A 135 7.77 -16.00 6.49
C ASP A 135 7.04 -14.69 6.81
N SER A 136 5.89 -14.45 6.17
CA SER A 136 5.05 -13.28 6.45
C SER A 136 4.56 -13.31 7.90
N LEU A 137 4.01 -14.44 8.35
CA LEU A 137 3.51 -14.60 9.70
C LEU A 137 4.66 -14.50 10.73
N GLU A 138 5.79 -15.16 10.47
CA GLU A 138 6.96 -15.10 11.34
C GLU A 138 7.45 -13.65 11.50
N LEU A 139 7.52 -12.89 10.41
CA LEU A 139 8.03 -11.54 10.44
C LEU A 139 7.09 -10.59 11.18
N VAL A 140 5.79 -10.61 10.86
CA VAL A 140 4.79 -9.76 11.51
C VAL A 140 4.67 -10.06 13.00
N SER A 141 4.75 -11.35 13.40
CA SER A 141 4.64 -11.75 14.81
C SER A 141 5.76 -11.25 15.73
N ARG A 142 6.85 -10.72 15.18
CA ARG A 142 7.95 -10.12 15.94
C ARG A 142 7.64 -8.71 16.46
N TYR A 143 6.58 -8.12 15.96
CA TYR A 143 6.19 -6.75 16.30
C TYR A 143 4.95 -6.73 17.19
N PRO A 144 4.80 -5.73 18.07
CA PRO A 144 3.63 -5.59 18.91
C PRO A 144 2.38 -5.26 18.09
N GLU A 145 1.21 -5.61 18.64
CA GLU A 145 -0.11 -5.23 18.12
C GLU A 145 -0.37 -3.72 18.22
#